data_047deab3375b6031c1c0caeb703b899b
#
_entry.id   047deab3375b6031c1c0caeb703b899b
#
_cell.length_a   1.000
_cell.length_b   1.000
_cell.length_c   1.000
_cell.angle_alpha   90.00
_cell.angle_beta   90.00
_cell.angle_gamma   90.00
#
_symmetry.space_group_name_H-M   'P 1'
#
loop_
_entity.id
_entity.type
_entity.pdbx_description
1 polymer ?
#
loop_
_entity_poly.entity_id
_entity_poly.type
_entity_poly.pdbx_seq_one_letter_code
_entity_poly.pdbx_strand_id
1 'polypeptide(L)'
;MKVVRSEATINVPEDCKVTIKSRVVEVKGKYGTLRREFKHVPCDLKLINSGRKIRCEMWFGTTVPRSSIQSVVSHIRNMFTGVQKKYVHKLRLAYQHFPINANIINSGKTIEIRNFLGEKVVRSLDMLDGCSIRKSEDQKDELIIEGTDLELVSRSAALIHQSTLVRNKDIRKFLDGIYVSYTGLVDAN
;
A
#
# COMPACT_ATOMS: atom_id res chain seq x y z
N MET A 1 -22.46 16.95 19.41
CA MET A 1 -23.59 17.50 18.61
C MET A 1 -23.80 16.58 17.40
N LYS A 2 -25.04 16.18 17.10
CA LYS A 2 -25.37 15.41 15.90
C LYS A 2 -25.64 16.37 14.74
N VAL A 3 -25.07 16.07 13.58
CA VAL A 3 -25.32 16.83 12.35
C VAL A 3 -26.34 16.04 11.50
N VAL A 4 -27.32 16.73 10.95
CA VAL A 4 -28.42 16.08 10.20
C VAL A 4 -27.87 15.29 9.02
N ARG A 5 -26.98 15.89 8.22
CA ARG A 5 -26.36 15.24 7.06
C ARG A 5 -24.90 15.67 6.93
N SER A 6 -24.03 14.72 6.70
CA SER A 6 -22.63 14.96 6.33
C SER A 6 -22.35 14.23 5.03
N GLU A 7 -21.72 14.90 4.09
CA GLU A 7 -21.42 14.33 2.79
C GLU A 7 -20.02 14.68 2.33
N ALA A 8 -19.45 13.81 1.52
CA ALA A 8 -18.23 14.06 0.75
C ALA A 8 -18.38 13.46 -0.65
N THR A 9 -17.85 14.14 -1.62
CA THR A 9 -17.91 13.73 -3.03
C THR A 9 -16.51 13.51 -3.60
N ILE A 10 -16.39 12.52 -4.49
CA ILE A 10 -15.17 12.20 -5.21
C ILE A 10 -15.49 12.18 -6.71
N ASN A 11 -14.66 12.83 -7.52
CA ASN A 11 -14.74 12.71 -8.96
C ASN A 11 -14.09 11.39 -9.39
N VAL A 12 -14.74 10.67 -10.30
CA VAL A 12 -14.19 9.46 -10.91
C VAL A 12 -13.37 9.90 -12.12
N PRO A 13 -12.08 9.52 -12.21
CA PRO A 13 -11.25 9.77 -13.38
C PRO A 13 -11.84 9.10 -14.63
N GLU A 14 -11.63 9.69 -15.81
CA GLU A 14 -12.20 9.20 -17.08
C GLU A 14 -11.71 7.79 -17.45
N ASP A 15 -10.47 7.45 -17.06
CA ASP A 15 -9.84 6.16 -17.33
C ASP A 15 -10.29 5.04 -16.37
N CYS A 16 -11.15 5.35 -15.40
CA CYS A 16 -11.59 4.40 -14.39
C CYS A 16 -13.07 4.07 -14.52
N LYS A 17 -13.40 2.78 -14.39
CA LYS A 17 -14.78 2.31 -14.24
C LYS A 17 -15.02 1.90 -12.79
N VAL A 18 -16.11 2.38 -12.21
CA VAL A 18 -16.47 2.12 -10.82
C VAL A 18 -17.79 1.40 -10.73
N THR A 19 -17.84 0.38 -9.92
CA THR A 19 -19.08 -0.33 -9.55
C THR A 19 -19.23 -0.29 -8.03
N ILE A 20 -20.41 0.08 -7.56
CA ILE A 20 -20.73 0.10 -6.14
C ILE A 20 -21.96 -0.78 -5.89
N LYS A 21 -21.80 -1.80 -5.05
CA LYS A 21 -22.91 -2.68 -4.61
C LYS A 21 -22.79 -2.94 -3.13
N SER A 22 -23.84 -2.66 -2.36
CA SER A 22 -23.91 -2.96 -0.90
C SER A 22 -22.67 -2.50 -0.12
N ARG A 23 -22.18 -1.28 -0.35
CA ARG A 23 -20.95 -0.71 0.27
C ARG A 23 -19.65 -1.45 -0.08
N VAL A 24 -19.67 -2.23 -1.14
CA VAL A 24 -18.46 -2.77 -1.77
C VAL A 24 -18.16 -1.92 -3.00
N VAL A 25 -16.98 -1.37 -3.05
CA VAL A 25 -16.49 -0.55 -4.16
C VAL A 25 -15.50 -1.36 -4.96
N GLU A 26 -15.74 -1.44 -6.25
CA GLU A 26 -14.83 -2.06 -7.22
C GLU A 26 -14.42 -1.01 -8.24
N VAL A 27 -13.11 -0.86 -8.39
CA VAL A 27 -12.50 0.09 -9.33
C VAL A 27 -11.66 -0.66 -10.33
N LYS A 28 -11.95 -0.48 -11.59
CA LYS A 28 -11.21 -1.05 -12.72
C LYS A 28 -10.49 0.07 -13.49
N GLY A 29 -9.18 -0.10 -13.68
CA GLY A 29 -8.34 0.84 -14.42
C GLY A 29 -7.30 0.15 -15.29
N LYS A 30 -6.28 0.91 -15.71
CA LYS A 30 -5.21 0.45 -16.61
C LYS A 30 -4.43 -0.76 -16.07
N TYR A 31 -4.10 -0.75 -14.78
CA TYR A 31 -3.22 -1.75 -14.16
C TYR A 31 -3.96 -2.86 -13.41
N GLY A 32 -5.29 -2.91 -13.52
CA GLY A 32 -6.08 -3.99 -12.94
C GLY A 32 -7.36 -3.52 -12.27
N THR A 33 -7.90 -4.39 -11.42
CA THR A 33 -9.14 -4.16 -10.68
C THR A 33 -8.87 -4.27 -9.19
N LEU A 34 -9.26 -3.26 -8.43
CA LEU A 34 -9.21 -3.27 -6.98
C LEU A 34 -10.63 -3.33 -6.41
N ARG A 35 -10.81 -4.15 -5.39
CA ARG A 35 -12.08 -4.31 -4.68
C ARG A 35 -11.87 -4.07 -3.19
N ARG A 36 -12.76 -3.23 -2.58
CA ARG A 36 -12.72 -2.96 -1.15
C ARG A 36 -14.12 -2.89 -0.55
N GLU A 37 -14.27 -3.45 0.65
CA GLU A 37 -15.53 -3.47 1.39
C GLU A 37 -15.52 -2.41 2.49
N PHE A 38 -16.59 -1.62 2.55
CA PHE A 38 -16.83 -0.59 3.58
C PHE A 38 -18.05 -0.90 4.43
N LYS A 39 -18.39 -2.18 4.60
CA LYS A 39 -19.60 -2.61 5.35
C LYS A 39 -19.59 -2.19 6.82
N HIS A 40 -18.39 -2.07 7.40
CA HIS A 40 -18.17 -1.66 8.79
C HIS A 40 -18.46 -0.17 9.05
N VAL A 41 -18.52 0.66 8.00
CA VAL A 41 -18.79 2.09 8.13
C VAL A 41 -20.27 2.35 7.87
N PRO A 42 -20.99 3.05 8.77
CA PRO A 42 -22.41 3.38 8.59
C PRO A 42 -22.59 4.57 7.63
N CYS A 43 -22.18 4.41 6.38
CA CYS A 43 -22.33 5.42 5.34
C CYS A 43 -23.03 4.86 4.11
N ASP A 44 -23.70 5.74 3.37
CA ASP A 44 -24.31 5.43 2.08
C ASP A 44 -23.36 5.85 0.97
N LEU A 45 -23.05 4.91 0.06
CA LEU A 45 -22.23 5.12 -1.11
C LEU A 45 -23.08 5.05 -2.38
N LYS A 46 -23.13 6.14 -3.13
CA LYS A 46 -23.94 6.23 -4.36
C LYS A 46 -23.14 6.82 -5.51
N LEU A 47 -23.31 6.25 -6.69
CA LEU A 47 -22.85 6.85 -7.93
C LEU A 47 -23.84 7.89 -8.40
N ILE A 48 -23.35 9.08 -8.73
CA ILE A 48 -24.14 10.19 -9.27
C ILE A 48 -23.52 10.68 -10.60
N ASN A 49 -24.26 11.50 -11.31
CA ASN A 49 -23.85 12.07 -12.61
C ASN A 49 -23.39 10.98 -13.61
N SER A 50 -24.25 9.99 -13.84
CA SER A 50 -23.95 8.88 -14.78
C SER A 50 -22.62 8.16 -14.49
N GLY A 51 -22.29 7.99 -13.20
CA GLY A 51 -21.08 7.29 -12.77
C GLY A 51 -19.80 8.15 -12.69
N ARG A 52 -19.87 9.45 -12.95
CA ARG A 52 -18.71 10.36 -12.90
C ARG A 52 -18.36 10.84 -11.49
N LYS A 53 -19.28 10.71 -10.54
CA LYS A 53 -19.04 11.11 -9.15
C LYS A 53 -19.54 10.06 -8.18
N ILE A 54 -18.78 9.84 -7.11
CA ILE A 54 -19.18 9.04 -5.96
C ILE A 54 -19.54 10.00 -4.84
N ARG A 55 -20.72 9.82 -4.25
CA ARG A 55 -21.13 10.51 -3.05
C ARG A 55 -21.11 9.53 -1.89
N CYS A 56 -20.41 9.92 -0.83
CA CYS A 56 -20.46 9.27 0.47
C CYS A 56 -21.27 10.16 1.42
N GLU A 57 -22.36 9.67 1.96
CA GLU A 57 -23.23 10.42 2.84
C GLU A 57 -23.54 9.65 4.12
N MET A 58 -23.76 10.40 5.22
CA MET A 58 -24.14 9.87 6.51
C MET A 58 -25.16 10.78 7.16
N TRP A 59 -26.19 10.17 7.72
CA TRP A 59 -27.28 10.85 8.39
C TRP A 59 -27.16 10.75 9.91
N PHE A 60 -27.45 11.83 10.62
CA PHE A 60 -27.48 11.93 12.08
C PHE A 60 -26.21 11.44 12.79
N GLY A 61 -25.06 11.60 12.12
CA GLY A 61 -23.75 11.16 12.64
C GLY A 61 -23.24 12.04 13.78
N THR A 62 -22.66 11.41 14.80
CA THR A 62 -21.81 12.05 15.78
C THR A 62 -20.43 12.34 15.19
N THR A 63 -19.55 12.98 15.95
CA THR A 63 -18.21 13.38 15.46
C THR A 63 -17.39 12.20 14.94
N VAL A 64 -17.37 11.08 15.67
CA VAL A 64 -16.55 9.90 15.32
C VAL A 64 -17.02 9.22 14.02
N PRO A 65 -18.27 8.79 13.86
CA PRO A 65 -18.75 8.23 12.60
C PRO A 65 -18.61 9.21 11.41
N ARG A 66 -18.79 10.52 11.67
CA ARG A 66 -18.66 11.55 10.64
C ARG A 66 -17.24 11.64 10.08
N SER A 67 -16.22 11.53 10.95
CA SER A 67 -14.82 11.57 10.50
C SER A 67 -14.45 10.38 9.61
N SER A 68 -15.11 9.22 9.76
CA SER A 68 -14.85 8.04 8.93
C SER A 68 -15.22 8.24 7.45
N ILE A 69 -16.08 9.21 7.11
CA ILE A 69 -16.39 9.56 5.71
C ILE A 69 -15.11 9.92 4.96
N GLN A 70 -14.26 10.74 5.58
CA GLN A 70 -12.99 11.16 4.94
C GLN A 70 -12.03 9.98 4.74
N SER A 71 -12.01 9.03 5.66
CA SER A 71 -11.21 7.80 5.51
C SER A 71 -11.71 6.97 4.32
N VAL A 72 -13.02 6.79 4.17
CA VAL A 72 -13.62 6.08 3.02
C VAL A 72 -13.25 6.79 1.72
N VAL A 73 -13.40 8.12 1.67
CA VAL A 73 -13.05 8.96 0.52
C VAL A 73 -11.58 8.80 0.15
N SER A 74 -10.68 8.85 1.13
CA SER A 74 -9.24 8.71 0.91
C SER A 74 -8.86 7.31 0.41
N HIS A 75 -9.48 6.27 0.95
CA HIS A 75 -9.27 4.90 0.47
C HIS A 75 -9.73 4.73 -1.00
N ILE A 76 -10.89 5.28 -1.36
CA ILE A 76 -11.37 5.22 -2.74
C ILE A 76 -10.44 6.02 -3.67
N ARG A 77 -9.94 7.18 -3.23
CA ARG A 77 -8.96 7.97 -3.99
C ARG A 77 -7.66 7.20 -4.20
N ASN A 78 -7.18 6.52 -3.17
CA ASN A 78 -5.99 5.66 -3.28
C ASN A 78 -6.21 4.51 -4.27
N MET A 79 -7.41 3.91 -4.30
CA MET A 79 -7.73 2.89 -5.30
C MET A 79 -7.64 3.45 -6.73
N PHE A 80 -8.15 4.66 -6.99
CA PHE A 80 -8.02 5.30 -8.32
C PHE A 80 -6.55 5.51 -8.69
N THR A 81 -5.77 6.09 -7.79
CA THR A 81 -4.35 6.33 -8.02
C THR A 81 -3.60 5.02 -8.30
N GLY A 82 -3.87 3.97 -7.53
CA GLY A 82 -3.20 2.69 -7.67
C GLY A 82 -3.50 1.98 -8.99
N VAL A 83 -4.76 2.03 -9.48
CA VAL A 83 -5.09 1.40 -10.78
C VAL A 83 -4.63 2.23 -11.97
N GLN A 84 -4.34 3.53 -11.79
CA GLN A 84 -3.82 4.40 -12.86
C GLN A 84 -2.30 4.41 -12.94
N LYS A 85 -1.59 4.46 -11.79
CA LYS A 85 -0.14 4.77 -11.75
C LYS A 85 0.71 3.76 -11.00
N LYS A 86 0.12 2.77 -10.32
CA LYS A 86 0.78 1.90 -9.35
C LYS A 86 1.53 2.65 -8.25
N TYR A 87 1.68 2.00 -7.11
CA TYR A 87 2.48 2.48 -5.99
C TYR A 87 3.87 1.87 -6.01
N VAL A 88 4.86 2.61 -5.56
CA VAL A 88 6.24 2.17 -5.41
C VAL A 88 6.75 2.48 -4.02
N HIS A 89 7.40 1.50 -3.40
CA HIS A 89 8.19 1.68 -2.18
C HIS A 89 9.62 1.24 -2.47
N LYS A 90 10.59 2.11 -2.19
CA LYS A 90 12.01 1.78 -2.28
C LYS A 90 12.54 1.47 -0.89
N LEU A 91 13.26 0.39 -0.79
CA LEU A 91 13.89 -0.08 0.43
C LEU A 91 15.40 -0.04 0.28
N ARG A 92 16.09 0.46 1.29
CA ARG A 92 17.55 0.51 1.31
C ARG A 92 18.10 -0.48 2.32
N LEU A 93 19.10 -1.25 1.88
CA LEU A 93 19.84 -2.15 2.74
C LEU A 93 20.93 -1.34 3.44
N ALA A 94 20.87 -1.29 4.77
CA ALA A 94 21.86 -0.64 5.61
C ALA A 94 22.63 -1.69 6.39
N TYR A 95 23.95 -1.67 6.31
CA TYR A 95 24.84 -2.55 7.05
C TYR A 95 26.19 -1.86 7.28
N GLN A 96 26.85 -2.21 8.39
CA GLN A 96 28.16 -1.66 8.72
C GLN A 96 29.29 -2.63 8.30
N HIS A 97 29.20 -3.88 8.70
CA HIS A 97 30.25 -4.87 8.49
C HIS A 97 29.80 -6.07 7.62
N PHE A 98 28.63 -6.63 7.94
CA PHE A 98 28.12 -7.80 7.23
C PHE A 98 27.19 -7.38 6.08
N PRO A 99 27.63 -7.53 4.81
CA PRO A 99 26.78 -7.15 3.66
C PRO A 99 25.51 -8.02 3.62
N ILE A 100 24.36 -7.38 3.56
CA ILE A 100 23.08 -8.05 3.46
C ILE A 100 22.90 -8.54 2.02
N ASN A 101 22.70 -9.85 1.84
CA ASN A 101 22.46 -10.44 0.54
C ASN A 101 20.94 -10.66 0.37
N ALA A 102 20.33 -9.89 -0.52
CA ALA A 102 18.94 -10.05 -0.92
C ALA A 102 18.87 -10.76 -2.29
N ASN A 103 18.28 -11.94 -2.33
CA ASN A 103 18.00 -12.69 -3.55
C ASN A 103 16.52 -12.68 -3.84
N ILE A 104 16.15 -12.37 -5.07
CA ILE A 104 14.77 -12.36 -5.53
C ILE A 104 14.52 -13.63 -6.32
N ILE A 105 13.48 -14.34 -5.95
CA ILE A 105 13.08 -15.63 -6.53
C ILE A 105 11.65 -15.51 -7.06
N ASN A 106 11.21 -16.52 -7.82
CA ASN A 106 9.85 -16.64 -8.33
C ASN A 106 9.37 -15.38 -9.10
N SER A 107 10.24 -14.83 -9.96
CA SER A 107 9.90 -13.66 -10.79
C SER A 107 9.42 -12.45 -9.97
N GLY A 108 10.06 -12.19 -8.83
CA GLY A 108 9.75 -11.03 -7.99
C GLY A 108 8.63 -11.28 -6.97
N LYS A 109 8.24 -12.51 -6.69
CA LYS A 109 7.24 -12.83 -5.67
C LYS A 109 7.81 -13.18 -4.32
N THR A 110 9.05 -13.63 -4.25
CA THR A 110 9.71 -14.07 -3.02
C THR A 110 11.05 -13.39 -2.89
N ILE A 111 11.40 -12.94 -1.70
CA ILE A 111 12.72 -12.44 -1.35
C ILE A 111 13.37 -13.33 -0.31
N GLU A 112 14.61 -13.70 -0.52
CA GLU A 112 15.48 -14.34 0.47
C GLU A 112 16.53 -13.35 0.97
N ILE A 113 16.61 -13.19 2.27
CA ILE A 113 17.59 -12.34 2.94
C ILE A 113 18.58 -13.25 3.67
N ARG A 114 19.85 -13.08 3.35
CA ARG A 114 20.97 -13.87 3.90
C ARG A 114 22.02 -12.95 4.49
N ASN A 115 22.82 -13.50 5.40
CA ASN A 115 23.96 -12.83 6.03
C ASN A 115 23.59 -11.56 6.84
N PHE A 116 22.36 -11.49 7.34
CA PHE A 116 21.98 -10.40 8.24
C PHE A 116 22.73 -10.54 9.56
N LEU A 117 23.55 -9.55 9.94
CA LEU A 117 24.43 -9.58 11.13
C LEU A 117 25.35 -10.81 11.21
N GLY A 118 25.73 -11.41 10.08
CA GLY A 118 26.55 -12.63 10.03
C GLY A 118 25.80 -13.91 10.41
N GLU A 119 24.47 -13.87 10.52
CA GLU A 119 23.67 -15.05 10.83
C GLU A 119 23.65 -16.03 9.64
N LYS A 120 23.60 -17.33 9.97
CA LYS A 120 23.46 -18.40 8.96
C LYS A 120 22.01 -18.62 8.52
N VAL A 121 21.07 -18.04 9.24
CA VAL A 121 19.63 -18.17 8.96
C VAL A 121 19.28 -17.45 7.66
N VAL A 122 18.52 -18.13 6.82
CA VAL A 122 17.93 -17.54 5.60
C VAL A 122 16.49 -17.13 5.91
N ARG A 123 16.20 -15.86 5.73
CA ARG A 123 14.83 -15.33 5.88
C ARG A 123 14.17 -15.29 4.52
N SER A 124 13.17 -16.12 4.31
CA SER A 124 12.36 -16.14 3.10
C SER A 124 11.02 -15.46 3.38
N LEU A 125 10.64 -14.52 2.51
CA LEU A 125 9.40 -13.75 2.63
C LEU A 125 8.71 -13.69 1.27
N ASP A 126 7.43 -14.02 1.26
CA ASP A 126 6.59 -13.90 0.07
C ASP A 126 5.93 -12.52 0.03
N MET A 127 5.93 -11.93 -1.15
CA MET A 127 5.21 -10.68 -1.39
C MET A 127 3.71 -10.94 -1.39
N LEU A 128 2.95 -9.98 -0.92
CA LEU A 128 1.50 -10.05 -0.93
C LEU A 128 0.95 -9.98 -2.36
N ASP A 129 -0.29 -10.41 -2.52
CA ASP A 129 -0.95 -10.50 -3.82
C ASP A 129 -0.91 -9.17 -4.60
N GLY A 130 -0.54 -9.25 -5.88
CA GLY A 130 -0.44 -8.07 -6.74
C GLY A 130 0.79 -7.18 -6.50
N CYS A 131 1.70 -7.58 -5.58
CA CYS A 131 2.98 -6.92 -5.38
C CYS A 131 4.11 -7.69 -6.06
N SER A 132 5.09 -6.96 -6.57
CA SER A 132 6.32 -7.50 -7.13
C SER A 132 7.52 -6.73 -6.57
N ILE A 133 8.61 -7.46 -6.35
CA ILE A 133 9.88 -6.89 -5.89
C ILE A 133 10.96 -7.04 -6.95
N ARG A 134 11.79 -6.03 -7.11
CA ARG A 134 12.98 -6.07 -7.98
C ARG A 134 14.14 -5.31 -7.34
N LYS A 135 15.36 -5.59 -7.79
CA LYS A 135 16.53 -4.79 -7.42
C LYS A 135 16.54 -3.52 -8.27
N SER A 136 17.03 -2.43 -7.70
CA SER A 136 17.28 -1.20 -8.46
C SER A 136 18.47 -1.41 -9.38
N GLU A 137 18.39 -0.87 -10.59
CA GLU A 137 19.51 -0.81 -11.55
C GLU A 137 20.38 0.42 -11.28
N ASP A 138 19.78 1.49 -10.79
CA ASP A 138 20.43 2.80 -10.58
C ASP A 138 21.29 2.83 -9.31
N GLN A 139 20.85 2.15 -8.25
CA GLN A 139 21.50 2.19 -6.95
C GLN A 139 21.77 0.78 -6.43
N LYS A 140 23.02 0.55 -6.03
CA LYS A 140 23.40 -0.65 -5.30
C LYS A 140 22.69 -0.67 -3.94
N ASP A 141 22.31 -1.85 -3.49
CA ASP A 141 21.67 -2.08 -2.19
C ASP A 141 20.29 -1.41 -2.02
N GLU A 142 19.59 -1.21 -3.14
CA GLU A 142 18.20 -0.74 -3.14
C GLU A 142 17.27 -1.80 -3.75
N LEU A 143 16.13 -2.00 -3.07
CA LEU A 143 15.03 -2.87 -3.53
C LEU A 143 13.82 -2.00 -3.84
N ILE A 144 13.10 -2.34 -4.89
CA ILE A 144 11.91 -1.64 -5.33
C ILE A 144 10.74 -2.60 -5.26
N ILE A 145 9.67 -2.21 -4.54
CA ILE A 145 8.41 -2.94 -4.47
C ILE A 145 7.36 -2.13 -5.20
N GLU A 146 6.66 -2.78 -6.11
CA GLU A 146 5.61 -2.16 -6.92
C GLU A 146 4.30 -2.94 -6.80
N GLY A 147 3.18 -2.23 -6.86
CA GLY A 147 1.86 -2.84 -6.83
C GLY A 147 0.74 -1.84 -7.03
N THR A 148 -0.48 -2.34 -7.22
CA THR A 148 -1.66 -1.51 -7.43
C THR A 148 -2.33 -1.10 -6.12
N ASP A 149 -2.25 -1.93 -5.08
CA ASP A 149 -2.85 -1.64 -3.78
C ASP A 149 -1.82 -1.06 -2.81
N LEU A 150 -2.06 0.19 -2.37
CA LEU A 150 -1.20 0.88 -1.41
C LEU A 150 -0.99 0.07 -0.12
N GLU A 151 -2.04 -0.58 0.40
CA GLU A 151 -1.95 -1.32 1.65
C GLU A 151 -1.08 -2.58 1.51
N LEU A 152 -1.25 -3.31 0.41
CA LEU A 152 -0.46 -4.52 0.15
C LEU A 152 1.01 -4.20 -0.12
N VAL A 153 1.29 -3.12 -0.87
CA VAL A 153 2.67 -2.66 -1.13
C VAL A 153 3.35 -2.21 0.16
N SER A 154 2.70 -1.36 0.96
CA SER A 154 3.27 -0.87 2.22
C SER A 154 3.44 -1.99 3.25
N ARG A 155 2.50 -2.94 3.32
CA ARG A 155 2.59 -4.11 4.19
C ARG A 155 3.72 -5.04 3.77
N SER A 156 3.92 -5.29 2.47
CA SER A 156 5.05 -6.07 1.95
C SER A 156 6.39 -5.43 2.34
N ALA A 157 6.51 -4.10 2.18
CA ALA A 157 7.69 -3.35 2.61
C ALA A 157 7.93 -3.46 4.13
N ALA A 158 6.87 -3.35 4.93
CA ALA A 158 6.94 -3.47 6.37
C ALA A 158 7.34 -4.89 6.82
N LEU A 159 6.87 -5.94 6.15
CA LEU A 159 7.27 -7.32 6.45
C LEU A 159 8.77 -7.54 6.23
N ILE A 160 9.33 -6.98 5.15
CA ILE A 160 10.78 -7.04 4.90
C ILE A 160 11.55 -6.32 6.00
N HIS A 161 11.16 -5.09 6.33
CA HIS A 161 11.77 -4.33 7.42
C HIS A 161 11.69 -5.08 8.76
N GLN A 162 10.53 -5.61 9.13
CA GLN A 162 10.32 -6.33 10.39
C GLN A 162 11.11 -7.64 10.46
N SER A 163 11.37 -8.30 9.34
CA SER A 163 12.17 -9.51 9.29
C SER A 163 13.64 -9.28 9.66
N THR A 164 14.14 -8.06 9.44
CA THR A 164 15.52 -7.63 9.69
C THR A 164 15.66 -6.74 10.91
N LEU A 165 14.72 -6.80 11.85
CA LEU A 165 14.87 -6.12 13.15
C LEU A 165 15.93 -6.79 14.00
N VAL A 166 16.83 -5.97 14.54
CA VAL A 166 17.88 -6.41 15.46
C VAL A 166 17.25 -6.88 16.77
N ARG A 167 17.65 -8.08 17.23
CA ARG A 167 17.18 -8.66 18.50
C ARG A 167 18.35 -8.88 19.44
N ASN A 168 18.13 -8.71 20.74
CA ASN A 168 19.10 -8.94 21.82
C ASN A 168 20.40 -8.14 21.66
N LYS A 169 20.37 -7.00 20.99
CA LYS A 169 21.48 -6.06 20.82
C LYS A 169 21.00 -4.64 21.07
N ASP A 170 21.93 -3.73 21.33
CA ASP A 170 21.61 -2.30 21.46
C ASP A 170 21.31 -1.69 20.08
N ILE A 171 20.04 -1.34 19.86
CA ILE A 171 19.57 -0.74 18.60
C ILE A 171 20.13 0.65 18.32
N ARG A 172 20.79 1.29 19.30
CA ARG A 172 21.49 2.58 19.09
C ARG A 172 22.83 2.39 18.39
N LYS A 173 23.43 1.20 18.55
CA LYS A 173 24.72 0.84 17.99
C LYS A 173 24.57 -0.01 16.72
N PHE A 174 23.72 -1.03 16.76
CA PHE A 174 23.46 -1.93 15.64
C PHE A 174 22.33 -1.37 14.78
N LEU A 175 22.69 -0.53 13.81
CA LEU A 175 21.77 0.14 12.91
C LEU A 175 21.51 -0.65 11.61
N ASP A 176 22.01 -1.86 11.53
CA ASP A 176 21.86 -2.73 10.39
C ASP A 176 20.38 -3.12 10.19
N GLY A 177 19.95 -3.16 8.95
CA GLY A 177 18.56 -3.51 8.61
C GLY A 177 18.17 -3.09 7.20
N ILE A 178 16.93 -3.35 6.85
CA ILE A 178 16.32 -2.89 5.61
C ILE A 178 15.27 -1.84 5.95
N TYR A 179 15.40 -0.65 5.40
CA TYR A 179 14.57 0.51 5.74
C TYR A 179 13.88 1.06 4.50
N VAL A 180 12.65 1.53 4.66
CA VAL A 180 11.93 2.25 3.60
C VAL A 180 12.59 3.61 3.41
N SER A 181 13.14 3.87 2.23
CA SER A 181 13.82 5.12 1.86
C SER A 181 12.90 6.08 1.10
N TYR A 182 12.00 5.55 0.29
CA TYR A 182 11.10 6.35 -0.54
C TYR A 182 9.74 5.67 -0.69
N THR A 183 8.70 6.47 -0.70
CA THR A 183 7.32 6.05 -0.98
C THR A 183 6.71 6.99 -2.00
N GLY A 184 6.12 6.46 -3.05
CA GLY A 184 5.55 7.29 -4.12
C GLY A 184 4.76 6.48 -5.13
N LEU A 185 4.69 7.03 -6.32
CA LEU A 185 4.04 6.42 -7.48
C LEU A 185 5.11 6.01 -8.48
N VAL A 186 4.81 4.98 -9.26
CA VAL A 186 5.63 4.65 -10.42
C VAL A 186 5.43 5.77 -11.44
N ASP A 187 6.47 6.54 -11.69
CA ASP A 187 6.43 7.56 -12.74
C ASP A 187 6.22 6.84 -14.06
N ALA A 188 5.14 7.21 -14.72
CA ALA A 188 4.92 6.79 -16.09
C ALA A 188 5.89 7.61 -16.96
N ASN A 189 7.04 7.01 -17.28
CA ASN A 189 7.87 7.45 -18.40
C ASN A 189 7.16 7.19 -19.70
#